data_1afb6f322f111da31fe899d59267df99
#
_entry.id   1afb6f322f111da31fe899d59267df99
#
_cell.length_a   1.000
_cell.length_b   1.000
_cell.length_c   1.000
_cell.angle_alpha   90.00
_cell.angle_beta   90.00
_cell.angle_gamma   90.00
#
_symmetry.space_group_name_H-M   'P 1'
#
loop_
_entity.id
_entity.type
_entity.pdbx_description
1 polymer ?
#
loop_
_entity_poly.entity_id
_entity_poly.type
_entity_poly.pdbx_seq_one_letter_code
_entity_poly.pdbx_strand_id
1 'polypeptide(L)'
;MAFGFLRRARGAEQVQLSSPLRVPAFCEGSGHEACVTVCARSEACPCGCDEVRQAILNEIHSRALVVRVGRIKAACNGVCPYGPLVGFPQKGFYYHHLNPERARQVVSETLAQGHILFDLLHVDPCHASSGRFIYDHASGFIAAIDDSSCMVQVARYFMEFERGVSCGKCVPCRVGSVRLREILDGIVDGKGRPEDLEEMSAICDAMRLAAYCSYGAFGSGPVAAILKHFRAEVEAHIAQKICPTGGCEKLKKGEGA
;
A
#
# COMPACT_ATOMS: atom_id res chain seq x y z
N MET A 1 29.81 -9.64 61.93
CA MET A 1 30.86 -9.30 60.95
C MET A 1 30.63 -10.15 59.70
N ALA A 2 30.07 -9.61 58.65
CA ALA A 2 30.01 -10.26 57.36
C ALA A 2 30.05 -9.15 56.29
N PHE A 3 31.17 -9.07 55.61
CA PHE A 3 31.41 -8.15 54.51
C PHE A 3 30.76 -8.68 53.26
N GLY A 4 29.73 -8.02 52.74
CA GLY A 4 29.13 -8.28 51.44
C GLY A 4 29.87 -7.56 50.34
N PHE A 5 30.47 -8.32 49.41
CA PHE A 5 31.09 -7.83 48.19
C PHE A 5 30.00 -7.41 47.16
N LEU A 6 29.82 -6.13 46.98
CA LEU A 6 29.07 -5.58 45.83
C LEU A 6 29.96 -5.67 44.59
N ARG A 7 29.64 -6.62 43.69
CA ARG A 7 30.16 -6.65 42.32
C ARG A 7 29.60 -5.46 41.55
N ARG A 8 30.43 -4.51 41.18
CA ARG A 8 30.15 -3.48 40.18
C ARG A 8 29.88 -4.16 38.84
N ALA A 9 28.65 -4.00 38.31
CA ALA A 9 28.34 -4.25 36.92
C ALA A 9 29.13 -3.28 36.05
N ARG A 10 29.93 -3.81 35.13
CA ARG A 10 30.71 -3.04 34.16
C ARG A 10 29.78 -2.57 33.05
N GLY A 11 29.84 -1.24 32.79
CA GLY A 11 29.80 -0.65 31.48
C GLY A 11 28.57 -0.93 30.60
N ALA A 12 27.46 -0.23 30.83
CA ALA A 12 26.63 0.11 29.71
C ALA A 12 27.37 1.22 28.92
N GLU A 13 27.90 0.85 27.75
CA GLU A 13 28.49 1.79 26.80
C GLU A 13 27.39 2.72 26.33
N GLN A 14 27.36 3.94 26.88
CA GLN A 14 26.51 5.01 26.37
C GLN A 14 27.08 5.40 25.01
N VAL A 15 26.43 4.92 23.93
CA VAL A 15 26.63 5.46 22.61
C VAL A 15 26.20 6.93 22.65
N GLN A 16 27.16 7.84 22.76
CA GLN A 16 26.94 9.28 22.59
C GLN A 16 26.50 9.49 21.14
N LEU A 17 25.21 9.70 20.91
CA LEU A 17 24.69 10.25 19.67
C LEU A 17 25.31 11.66 19.53
N SER A 18 26.26 11.80 18.63
CA SER A 18 27.06 13.02 18.42
C SER A 18 26.29 14.15 17.72
N SER A 19 25.00 13.98 17.46
CA SER A 19 24.16 15.00 16.81
C SER A 19 22.73 14.97 17.40
N PRO A 20 22.08 16.12 17.56
CA PRO A 20 20.68 16.15 17.99
C PRO A 20 19.80 15.46 16.95
N LEU A 21 18.87 14.63 17.40
CA LEU A 21 17.87 13.99 16.56
C LEU A 21 17.08 15.05 15.78
N ARG A 22 16.98 14.88 14.46
CA ARG A 22 16.30 15.84 13.58
C ARG A 22 15.05 15.20 12.98
N VAL A 23 13.92 15.88 13.13
CA VAL A 23 12.72 15.56 12.35
C VAL A 23 12.88 16.24 10.99
N PRO A 24 12.88 15.51 9.87
CA PRO A 24 12.98 16.12 8.55
C PRO A 24 11.80 17.06 8.28
N ALA A 25 12.06 18.21 7.64
CA ALA A 25 11.01 19.13 7.23
C ALA A 25 10.02 18.49 6.22
N PHE A 26 10.44 17.45 5.54
CA PHE A 26 9.61 16.69 4.60
C PHE A 26 8.53 15.83 5.29
N CYS A 27 8.77 15.46 6.55
CA CYS A 27 7.84 14.68 7.37
C CYS A 27 7.07 15.63 8.31
N GLU A 28 5.76 15.60 8.28
CA GLU A 28 4.94 16.33 9.25
C GLU A 28 4.95 15.59 10.59
N GLY A 29 5.46 16.25 11.63
CA GLY A 29 5.91 15.63 12.89
C GLY A 29 4.85 15.11 13.85
N SER A 30 3.57 15.03 13.51
CA SER A 30 2.51 14.73 14.49
C SER A 30 1.50 13.66 14.07
N GLY A 31 1.71 12.95 12.97
CA GLY A 31 0.76 11.96 12.46
C GLY A 31 1.08 10.53 12.87
N HIS A 32 0.05 9.71 13.05
CA HIS A 32 0.17 8.25 13.14
C HIS A 32 0.64 7.62 11.81
N GLU A 33 0.58 8.36 10.70
CA GLU A 33 1.02 7.93 9.38
C GLU A 33 2.56 7.85 9.29
N ALA A 34 3.05 6.84 8.59
CA ALA A 34 4.46 6.75 8.27
C ALA A 34 4.86 7.92 7.36
N CYS A 35 6.07 8.45 7.54
CA CYS A 35 6.61 9.47 6.62
C CYS A 35 7.04 8.84 5.30
N VAL A 36 7.65 7.67 5.37
CA VAL A 36 8.09 6.88 4.23
C VAL A 36 7.63 5.43 4.38
N THR A 37 7.22 4.82 3.30
CA THR A 37 6.84 3.40 3.25
C THR A 37 7.68 2.66 2.21
N VAL A 38 7.97 1.41 2.45
CA VAL A 38 8.79 0.57 1.56
C VAL A 38 8.04 -0.74 1.30
N CYS A 39 8.17 -1.30 0.11
CA CYS A 39 7.69 -2.64 -0.18
C CYS A 39 8.19 -3.61 0.90
N ALA A 40 7.29 -4.48 1.36
CA ALA A 40 7.67 -5.62 2.17
C ALA A 40 7.89 -6.83 1.26
N ARG A 41 8.91 -7.62 1.58
CA ARG A 41 9.15 -8.88 0.88
C ARG A 41 7.95 -9.81 1.03
N SER A 42 7.51 -10.41 -0.08
CA SER A 42 6.74 -11.64 -0.08
C SER A 42 7.63 -12.78 -0.58
N GLU A 43 7.28 -14.02 -0.31
CA GLU A 43 8.03 -15.19 -0.77
C GLU A 43 8.24 -15.22 -2.30
N ALA A 44 7.33 -14.61 -3.04
CA ALA A 44 7.35 -14.52 -4.50
C ALA A 44 8.10 -13.31 -5.07
N CYS A 45 8.61 -12.39 -4.22
CA CYS A 45 9.17 -11.13 -4.69
C CYS A 45 10.69 -11.19 -4.94
N PRO A 46 11.16 -11.12 -6.20
CA PRO A 46 12.59 -11.14 -6.52
C PRO A 46 13.23 -9.74 -6.55
N CYS A 47 12.48 -8.68 -6.23
CA CYS A 47 12.89 -7.30 -6.56
C CYS A 47 13.89 -6.65 -5.59
N GLY A 48 14.38 -7.33 -4.55
CA GLY A 48 15.38 -6.75 -3.63
C GLY A 48 14.82 -5.70 -2.66
N CYS A 49 13.55 -5.80 -2.26
CA CYS A 49 12.95 -4.81 -1.35
C CYS A 49 13.56 -4.82 0.06
N ASP A 50 14.09 -5.95 0.53
CA ASP A 50 14.72 -6.01 1.85
C ASP A 50 16.03 -5.20 1.87
N GLU A 51 16.82 -5.30 0.80
CA GLU A 51 18.07 -4.55 0.65
C GLU A 51 17.80 -3.05 0.57
N VAL A 52 16.76 -2.64 -0.18
CA VAL A 52 16.32 -1.25 -0.27
C VAL A 52 15.83 -0.75 1.08
N ARG A 53 15.01 -1.54 1.78
CA ARG A 53 14.52 -1.19 3.12
C ARG A 53 15.68 -1.03 4.11
N GLN A 54 16.63 -1.96 4.10
CA GLN A 54 17.79 -1.90 4.98
C GLN A 54 18.67 -0.69 4.67
N ALA A 55 18.86 -0.36 3.39
CA ALA A 55 19.62 0.83 2.98
C ALA A 55 18.95 2.12 3.49
N ILE A 56 17.62 2.23 3.41
CA ILE A 56 16.86 3.37 3.95
C ILE A 56 17.04 3.46 5.47
N LEU A 57 16.85 2.37 6.20
CA LEU A 57 16.99 2.36 7.66
C LEU A 57 18.39 2.74 8.12
N ASN A 58 19.42 2.19 7.47
CA ASN A 58 20.82 2.49 7.79
C ASN A 58 21.15 3.98 7.53
N GLU A 59 20.67 4.53 6.42
CA GLU A 59 20.90 5.94 6.08
C GLU A 59 20.15 6.91 6.99
N ILE A 60 18.91 6.57 7.38
CA ILE A 60 18.13 7.31 8.39
C ILE A 60 18.90 7.33 9.73
N HIS A 61 19.42 6.18 10.16
CA HIS A 61 20.18 6.06 11.39
C HIS A 61 21.49 6.86 11.33
N SER A 62 22.27 6.74 10.24
CA SER A 62 23.55 7.44 10.08
C SER A 62 23.41 8.97 10.11
N ARG A 63 22.25 9.49 9.69
CA ARG A 63 21.92 10.92 9.69
C ARG A 63 21.20 11.39 10.95
N ALA A 64 20.98 10.50 11.91
CA ALA A 64 20.21 10.77 13.14
C ALA A 64 18.82 11.38 12.85
N LEU A 65 18.15 10.92 11.77
CA LEU A 65 16.82 11.36 11.43
C LEU A 65 15.76 10.60 12.23
N VAL A 66 14.76 11.33 12.73
CA VAL A 66 13.58 10.73 13.37
C VAL A 66 12.50 10.55 12.31
N VAL A 67 12.43 9.35 11.72
CA VAL A 67 11.50 9.02 10.64
C VAL A 67 10.82 7.70 10.93
N ARG A 68 9.50 7.68 10.87
CA ARG A 68 8.72 6.43 10.91
C ARG A 68 8.67 5.80 9.52
N VAL A 69 9.26 4.60 9.40
CA VAL A 69 9.28 3.81 8.16
C VAL A 69 8.20 2.74 8.24
N GLY A 70 7.18 2.87 7.39
CA GLY A 70 6.08 1.91 7.27
C GLY A 70 6.28 0.89 6.14
N ARG A 71 5.18 0.23 5.77
CA ARG A 71 5.13 -0.74 4.68
C ARG A 71 4.12 -0.33 3.63
N ILE A 72 4.47 -0.55 2.36
CA ILE A 72 3.51 -0.51 1.25
C ILE A 72 2.68 -1.79 1.31
N LYS A 73 1.36 -1.66 1.21
CA LYS A 73 0.43 -2.78 1.13
C LYS A 73 0.25 -3.18 -0.33
N ALA A 74 0.89 -4.25 -0.76
CA ALA A 74 0.95 -4.63 -2.16
C ALA A 74 0.59 -6.10 -2.38
N ALA A 75 -0.15 -6.38 -3.46
CA ALA A 75 -0.34 -7.72 -4.00
C ALA A 75 0.89 -8.12 -4.81
N CYS A 76 1.91 -8.61 -4.12
CA CYS A 76 3.15 -9.04 -4.77
C CYS A 76 3.00 -10.46 -5.32
N ASN A 77 2.96 -10.58 -6.64
CA ASN A 77 2.82 -11.84 -7.37
C ASN A 77 4.11 -12.31 -8.05
N GLY A 78 5.25 -11.67 -7.75
CA GLY A 78 6.55 -11.94 -8.38
C GLY A 78 6.75 -11.25 -9.73
N VAL A 79 5.76 -10.57 -10.27
CA VAL A 79 5.78 -9.92 -11.60
C VAL A 79 5.51 -8.41 -11.47
N CYS A 80 5.88 -7.81 -10.33
CA CYS A 80 5.71 -6.37 -10.13
C CYS A 80 6.59 -5.59 -11.12
N PRO A 81 6.00 -4.74 -11.98
CA PRO A 81 6.78 -3.98 -12.97
C PRO A 81 7.50 -2.78 -12.37
N TYR A 82 7.20 -2.41 -11.13
CA TYR A 82 7.66 -1.16 -10.52
C TYR A 82 8.63 -1.34 -9.35
N GLY A 83 8.76 -2.55 -8.82
CA GLY A 83 9.53 -2.80 -7.59
C GLY A 83 11.04 -2.61 -7.73
N PRO A 84 11.74 -2.34 -6.64
CA PRO A 84 11.21 -1.94 -5.32
C PRO A 84 10.57 -0.57 -5.33
N LEU A 85 9.47 -0.42 -4.55
CA LEU A 85 8.74 0.83 -4.39
C LEU A 85 9.05 1.48 -3.05
N VAL A 86 9.13 2.80 -3.05
CA VAL A 86 9.12 3.64 -1.84
C VAL A 86 8.01 4.67 -1.96
N GLY A 87 7.13 4.71 -0.99
CA GLY A 87 5.98 5.60 -0.94
C GLY A 87 6.14 6.71 0.10
N PHE A 88 5.49 7.83 -0.13
CA PHE A 88 5.40 8.96 0.78
C PHE A 88 3.94 9.27 1.08
N PRO A 89 3.32 8.60 2.09
CA PRO A 89 1.88 8.69 2.36
C PRO A 89 1.39 10.11 2.57
N GLN A 90 2.14 10.91 3.32
CA GLN A 90 1.80 12.32 3.62
C GLN A 90 1.84 13.24 2.39
N LYS A 91 2.57 12.84 1.34
CA LYS A 91 2.73 13.64 0.11
C LYS A 91 2.01 13.02 -1.10
N GLY A 92 1.57 11.74 -1.00
CA GLY A 92 0.78 11.07 -2.02
C GLY A 92 1.53 10.76 -3.31
N PHE A 93 2.78 10.25 -3.23
CA PHE A 93 3.53 9.80 -4.40
C PHE A 93 4.44 8.61 -4.09
N TYR A 94 4.94 7.97 -5.15
CA TYR A 94 5.87 6.84 -5.08
C TYR A 94 7.12 7.09 -5.89
N TYR A 95 8.22 6.49 -5.43
CA TYR A 95 9.40 6.21 -6.23
C TYR A 95 9.42 4.72 -6.61
N HIS A 96 9.94 4.41 -7.79
CA HIS A 96 9.98 3.05 -8.35
C HIS A 96 11.38 2.65 -8.81
N HIS A 97 11.60 1.34 -9.05
CA HIS A 97 12.86 0.76 -9.52
C HIS A 97 14.07 1.15 -8.67
N LEU A 98 13.89 1.17 -7.35
CA LEU A 98 14.98 1.52 -6.46
C LEU A 98 15.97 0.37 -6.31
N ASN A 99 17.23 0.76 -6.14
CA ASN A 99 18.30 -0.07 -5.63
C ASN A 99 18.84 0.52 -4.30
N PRO A 100 19.74 -0.17 -3.57
CA PRO A 100 20.26 0.34 -2.31
C PRO A 100 20.96 1.69 -2.39
N GLU A 101 21.59 2.03 -3.53
CA GLU A 101 22.25 3.33 -3.75
C GLU A 101 21.21 4.44 -3.88
N ARG A 102 20.20 4.25 -4.76
CA ARG A 102 19.08 5.18 -4.93
C ARG A 102 18.28 5.33 -3.64
N ALA A 103 18.14 4.26 -2.86
CA ALA A 103 17.48 4.31 -1.56
C ALA A 103 18.19 5.27 -0.58
N ARG A 104 19.52 5.25 -0.53
CA ARG A 104 20.32 6.24 0.23
C ARG A 104 20.14 7.65 -0.29
N GLN A 105 20.10 7.84 -1.62
CA GLN A 105 19.83 9.13 -2.25
C GLN A 105 18.44 9.66 -1.87
N VAL A 106 17.41 8.83 -1.84
CA VAL A 106 16.06 9.19 -1.37
C VAL A 106 16.10 9.74 0.06
N VAL A 107 16.85 9.12 0.95
CA VAL A 107 16.97 9.63 2.32
C VAL A 107 17.73 10.95 2.36
N SER A 108 18.85 11.07 1.64
CA SER A 108 19.70 12.26 1.68
C SER A 108 19.09 13.48 0.99
N GLU A 109 18.37 13.28 -0.10
CA GLU A 109 17.81 14.39 -0.89
C GLU A 109 16.33 14.62 -0.58
N THR A 110 15.50 13.56 -0.62
CA THR A 110 14.06 13.74 -0.41
C THR A 110 13.72 13.89 1.06
N LEU A 111 14.10 12.94 1.93
CA LEU A 111 13.73 13.04 3.33
C LEU A 111 14.45 14.19 4.05
N ALA A 112 15.77 14.33 3.87
CA ALA A 112 16.54 15.32 4.62
C ALA A 112 16.44 16.74 4.07
N GLN A 113 16.28 16.90 2.74
CA GLN A 113 16.34 18.21 2.07
C GLN A 113 15.02 18.62 1.39
N GLY A 114 14.09 17.68 1.21
CA GLY A 114 12.80 17.93 0.54
C GLY A 114 12.88 17.97 -0.99
N HIS A 115 13.98 17.54 -1.59
CA HIS A 115 14.15 17.52 -3.04
C HIS A 115 13.51 16.28 -3.66
N ILE A 116 12.61 16.46 -4.62
CA ILE A 116 11.98 15.37 -5.34
C ILE A 116 12.90 14.89 -6.46
N LEU A 117 13.12 13.56 -6.49
CA LEU A 117 13.90 12.88 -7.53
C LEU A 117 12.95 12.49 -8.68
N PHE A 118 12.82 13.37 -9.67
CA PHE A 118 11.84 13.21 -10.76
C PHE A 118 12.10 11.97 -11.63
N ASP A 119 13.35 11.52 -11.74
CA ASP A 119 13.76 10.33 -12.48
C ASP A 119 13.29 9.01 -11.81
N LEU A 120 12.93 9.06 -10.53
CA LEU A 120 12.40 7.94 -9.77
C LEU A 120 10.89 8.02 -9.57
N LEU A 121 10.27 9.15 -9.90
CA LEU A 121 8.87 9.41 -9.62
C LEU A 121 7.96 8.51 -10.46
N HIS A 122 7.12 7.72 -9.79
CA HIS A 122 6.06 6.97 -10.47
C HIS A 122 4.91 7.92 -10.82
N VAL A 123 4.64 8.02 -12.11
CA VAL A 123 3.51 8.79 -12.63
C VAL A 123 2.58 7.84 -13.36
N ASP A 124 1.35 7.69 -12.88
CA ASP A 124 0.30 6.95 -13.58
C ASP A 124 -0.57 7.96 -14.36
N PRO A 125 -0.48 8.00 -15.70
CA PRO A 125 -1.26 8.93 -16.50
C PRO A 125 -2.76 8.61 -16.50
N CYS A 126 -3.14 7.37 -16.20
CA CYS A 126 -4.53 6.94 -16.17
C CYS A 126 -5.23 7.30 -14.85
N HIS A 127 -4.47 7.27 -13.75
CA HIS A 127 -4.98 7.48 -12.39
C HIS A 127 -4.24 8.61 -11.66
N ALA A 128 -3.86 9.66 -12.37
CA ALA A 128 -3.03 10.78 -11.86
C ALA A 128 -3.60 11.48 -10.61
N SER A 129 -4.89 11.32 -10.32
CA SER A 129 -5.52 11.89 -9.13
C SER A 129 -5.29 11.06 -7.86
N SER A 130 -4.75 9.84 -7.96
CA SER A 130 -4.54 8.95 -6.83
C SER A 130 -3.07 8.57 -6.66
N GLY A 131 -2.26 9.49 -6.15
CA GLY A 131 -0.90 9.17 -5.73
C GLY A 131 -0.82 8.23 -4.51
N ARG A 132 -1.94 7.68 -4.05
CA ARG A 132 -2.01 6.72 -2.93
C ARG A 132 -2.18 5.28 -3.37
N PHE A 133 -2.61 5.02 -4.61
CA PHE A 133 -2.91 3.67 -5.10
C PHE A 133 -2.24 3.45 -6.46
N ILE A 134 -1.78 2.24 -6.68
CA ILE A 134 -1.26 1.79 -7.97
C ILE A 134 -2.06 0.57 -8.40
N TYR A 135 -2.48 0.56 -9.65
CA TYR A 135 -3.00 -0.63 -10.31
C TYR A 135 -2.41 -0.73 -11.72
N ASP A 136 -1.80 -1.86 -12.03
CA ASP A 136 -1.26 -2.15 -13.35
C ASP A 136 -2.11 -3.19 -14.07
N HIS A 137 -2.75 -2.77 -15.16
CA HIS A 137 -3.64 -3.62 -15.95
C HIS A 137 -2.94 -4.81 -16.59
N ALA A 138 -1.65 -4.68 -16.93
CA ALA A 138 -0.93 -5.72 -17.65
C ALA A 138 -0.52 -6.88 -16.73
N SER A 139 -0.06 -6.57 -15.51
CA SER A 139 0.38 -7.57 -14.54
C SER A 139 -0.70 -7.94 -13.51
N GLY A 140 -1.76 -7.13 -13.36
CA GLY A 140 -2.74 -7.23 -12.28
C GLY A 140 -2.16 -6.82 -10.91
N PHE A 141 -1.01 -6.14 -10.89
CA PHE A 141 -0.43 -5.62 -9.66
C PHE A 141 -1.29 -4.52 -9.07
N ILE A 142 -1.58 -4.62 -7.77
CA ILE A 142 -2.29 -3.57 -7.01
C ILE A 142 -1.53 -3.26 -5.74
N ALA A 143 -1.43 -1.98 -5.40
CA ALA A 143 -0.79 -1.52 -4.18
C ALA A 143 -1.46 -0.29 -3.61
N ALA A 144 -1.40 -0.18 -2.28
CA ALA A 144 -1.70 1.04 -1.54
C ALA A 144 -0.42 1.55 -0.84
N ILE A 145 -0.32 2.85 -0.71
CA ILE A 145 0.90 3.55 -0.26
C ILE A 145 1.33 3.17 1.16
N ASP A 146 0.40 2.69 1.98
CA ASP A 146 0.64 2.25 3.35
C ASP A 146 -0.23 1.03 3.71
N ASP A 147 0.14 0.36 4.79
CA ASP A 147 -0.56 -0.80 5.33
C ASP A 147 -1.84 -0.45 6.11
N SER A 148 -2.09 0.82 6.36
CA SER A 148 -3.35 1.30 6.96
C SER A 148 -4.49 1.40 5.94
N SER A 149 -4.19 1.30 4.65
CA SER A 149 -5.18 1.38 3.57
C SER A 149 -6.07 0.14 3.52
N CYS A 150 -7.38 0.34 3.43
CA CYS A 150 -8.34 -0.74 3.23
C CYS A 150 -8.40 -1.13 1.75
N MET A 151 -8.07 -2.39 1.41
CA MET A 151 -8.04 -2.84 0.02
C MET A 151 -9.43 -2.95 -0.61
N VAL A 152 -10.49 -3.11 0.18
CA VAL A 152 -11.87 -3.02 -0.31
C VAL A 152 -12.19 -1.60 -0.77
N GLN A 153 -11.74 -0.58 -0.03
CA GLN A 153 -11.88 0.82 -0.43
C GLN A 153 -11.02 1.14 -1.67
N VAL A 154 -9.84 0.54 -1.79
CA VAL A 154 -8.98 0.69 -2.97
C VAL A 154 -9.68 0.13 -4.22
N ALA A 155 -10.22 -1.08 -4.16
CA ALA A 155 -10.98 -1.65 -5.27
C ALA A 155 -12.23 -0.83 -5.59
N ARG A 156 -12.93 -0.35 -4.56
CA ARG A 156 -14.09 0.56 -4.68
C ARG A 156 -13.73 1.85 -5.44
N TYR A 157 -12.58 2.45 -5.13
CA TYR A 157 -12.07 3.63 -5.83
C TYR A 157 -11.85 3.35 -7.32
N PHE A 158 -11.17 2.23 -7.65
CA PHE A 158 -10.94 1.86 -9.05
C PHE A 158 -12.26 1.58 -9.80
N MET A 159 -13.23 0.92 -9.17
CA MET A 159 -14.53 0.66 -9.81
C MET A 159 -15.32 1.94 -10.06
N GLU A 160 -15.22 2.97 -9.22
CA GLU A 160 -15.82 4.28 -9.49
C GLU A 160 -15.16 4.95 -10.69
N PHE A 161 -13.83 4.88 -10.78
CA PHE A 161 -13.08 5.40 -11.92
C PHE A 161 -13.47 4.68 -13.22
N GLU A 162 -13.44 3.33 -13.21
CA GLU A 162 -13.78 2.50 -14.37
C GLU A 162 -15.20 2.77 -14.89
N ARG A 163 -16.17 2.94 -13.99
CA ARG A 163 -17.53 3.30 -14.34
C ARG A 163 -17.60 4.66 -15.03
N GLY A 164 -16.82 5.65 -14.55
CA GLY A 164 -16.83 7.02 -15.08
C GLY A 164 -16.27 7.15 -16.49
N VAL A 165 -15.33 6.27 -16.89
CA VAL A 165 -14.67 6.32 -18.21
C VAL A 165 -15.15 5.25 -19.18
N SER A 166 -16.00 4.31 -18.74
CA SER A 166 -16.59 3.28 -19.60
C SER A 166 -17.43 3.89 -20.72
N CYS A 167 -17.24 3.41 -21.95
CA CYS A 167 -18.07 3.84 -23.09
C CYS A 167 -19.53 3.32 -23.03
N GLY A 168 -19.83 2.37 -22.12
CA GLY A 168 -21.17 1.82 -21.89
C GLY A 168 -21.76 0.95 -23.02
N LYS A 169 -20.99 0.62 -24.07
CA LYS A 169 -21.51 -0.11 -25.24
C LYS A 169 -21.86 -1.56 -24.96
N CYS A 170 -20.97 -2.31 -24.28
CA CYS A 170 -21.21 -3.74 -24.04
C CYS A 170 -21.79 -3.99 -22.65
N VAL A 171 -22.71 -4.96 -22.57
CA VAL A 171 -23.42 -5.30 -21.32
C VAL A 171 -22.46 -5.75 -20.21
N PRO A 172 -21.47 -6.65 -20.43
CA PRO A 172 -20.60 -7.10 -19.36
C PRO A 172 -19.88 -5.95 -18.65
N CYS A 173 -19.34 -4.99 -19.40
CA CYS A 173 -18.66 -3.83 -18.84
C CYS A 173 -19.67 -2.87 -18.18
N ARG A 174 -20.72 -2.45 -18.91
CA ARG A 174 -21.68 -1.46 -18.43
C ARG A 174 -22.42 -1.89 -17.16
N VAL A 175 -22.91 -3.12 -17.13
CA VAL A 175 -23.66 -3.66 -15.97
C VAL A 175 -22.71 -4.18 -14.90
N GLY A 176 -21.65 -4.87 -15.31
CA GLY A 176 -20.68 -5.48 -14.37
C GLY A 176 -19.96 -4.45 -13.52
N SER A 177 -19.47 -3.35 -14.12
CA SER A 177 -18.79 -2.30 -13.36
C SER A 177 -19.71 -1.62 -12.33
N VAL A 178 -20.96 -1.38 -12.69
CA VAL A 178 -21.96 -0.81 -11.78
C VAL A 178 -22.23 -1.80 -10.64
N ARG A 179 -22.46 -3.08 -10.98
CA ARG A 179 -22.79 -4.11 -9.98
C ARG A 179 -21.64 -4.36 -9.02
N LEU A 180 -20.41 -4.47 -9.51
CA LEU A 180 -19.22 -4.57 -8.66
C LEU A 180 -19.12 -3.40 -7.68
N ARG A 181 -19.37 -2.19 -8.15
CA ARG A 181 -19.35 -0.99 -7.32
C ARG A 181 -20.44 -1.04 -6.23
N GLU A 182 -21.67 -1.45 -6.57
CA GLU A 182 -22.77 -1.61 -5.61
C GLU A 182 -22.44 -2.65 -4.51
N ILE A 183 -21.85 -3.79 -4.91
CA ILE A 183 -21.44 -4.82 -3.95
C ILE A 183 -20.36 -4.28 -3.00
N LEU A 184 -19.34 -3.61 -3.54
CA LEU A 184 -18.27 -3.01 -2.72
C LEU A 184 -18.82 -1.92 -1.80
N ASP A 185 -19.76 -1.09 -2.24
CA ASP A 185 -20.46 -0.13 -1.39
C ASP A 185 -21.22 -0.83 -0.26
N GLY A 186 -21.92 -1.92 -0.57
CA GLY A 186 -22.59 -2.75 0.44
C GLY A 186 -21.62 -3.33 1.46
N ILE A 187 -20.46 -3.82 1.01
CA ILE A 187 -19.44 -4.39 1.89
C ILE A 187 -18.88 -3.34 2.85
N VAL A 188 -18.48 -2.16 2.37
CA VAL A 188 -17.93 -1.09 3.24
C VAL A 188 -18.99 -0.49 4.15
N ASP A 189 -20.27 -0.60 3.78
CA ASP A 189 -21.42 -0.18 4.58
C ASP A 189 -21.86 -1.23 5.63
N GLY A 190 -21.17 -2.36 5.72
CA GLY A 190 -21.52 -3.44 6.65
C GLY A 190 -22.68 -4.33 6.19
N LYS A 191 -23.15 -4.17 4.96
CA LYS A 191 -24.27 -4.92 4.36
C LYS A 191 -23.80 -6.09 3.48
N GLY A 192 -22.47 -6.32 3.36
CA GLY A 192 -21.91 -7.42 2.58
C GLY A 192 -22.45 -8.77 3.01
N ARG A 193 -22.67 -9.67 2.06
CA ARG A 193 -23.21 -11.02 2.25
C ARG A 193 -22.19 -12.05 1.80
N PRO A 194 -22.20 -13.29 2.32
CA PRO A 194 -21.28 -14.34 1.89
C PRO A 194 -21.30 -14.60 0.37
N GLU A 195 -22.49 -14.51 -0.24
CA GLU A 195 -22.72 -14.72 -1.67
C GLU A 195 -22.05 -13.65 -2.54
N ASP A 196 -21.74 -12.47 -1.99
CA ASP A 196 -21.12 -11.36 -2.71
C ASP A 196 -19.70 -11.72 -3.20
N LEU A 197 -19.00 -12.66 -2.52
CA LEU A 197 -17.69 -13.15 -2.95
C LEU A 197 -17.76 -13.90 -4.29
N GLU A 198 -18.71 -14.80 -4.40
CA GLU A 198 -18.94 -15.59 -5.62
C GLU A 198 -19.51 -14.71 -6.73
N GLU A 199 -20.43 -13.81 -6.39
CA GLU A 199 -21.02 -12.87 -7.34
C GLU A 199 -19.95 -11.96 -7.95
N MET A 200 -19.06 -11.36 -7.12
CA MET A 200 -17.95 -10.54 -7.61
C MET A 200 -17.01 -11.33 -8.52
N SER A 201 -16.68 -12.56 -8.17
CA SER A 201 -15.82 -13.41 -9.00
C SER A 201 -16.47 -13.71 -10.35
N ALA A 202 -17.74 -14.09 -10.36
CA ALA A 202 -18.50 -14.38 -11.58
C ALA A 202 -18.61 -13.15 -12.50
N ILE A 203 -18.83 -11.96 -11.94
CA ILE A 203 -18.88 -10.71 -12.70
C ILE A 203 -17.50 -10.40 -13.30
N CYS A 204 -16.41 -10.54 -12.54
CA CYS A 204 -15.05 -10.37 -13.05
C CYS A 204 -14.77 -11.29 -14.24
N ASP A 205 -15.14 -12.56 -14.14
CA ASP A 205 -14.98 -13.53 -15.23
C ASP A 205 -15.84 -13.19 -16.43
N ALA A 206 -17.10 -12.80 -16.24
CA ALA A 206 -17.99 -12.38 -17.31
C ALA A 206 -17.45 -11.13 -18.04
N MET A 207 -16.93 -10.15 -17.31
CA MET A 207 -16.30 -8.97 -17.92
C MET A 207 -15.04 -9.35 -18.70
N ARG A 208 -14.17 -10.17 -18.14
CA ARG A 208 -12.93 -10.62 -18.78
C ARG A 208 -13.17 -11.39 -20.06
N LEU A 209 -14.18 -12.25 -20.10
CA LEU A 209 -14.45 -13.16 -21.21
C LEU A 209 -15.35 -12.56 -22.29
N ALA A 210 -16.28 -11.69 -21.92
CA ALA A 210 -17.36 -11.26 -22.81
C ALA A 210 -17.39 -9.74 -23.08
N ALA A 211 -16.49 -8.93 -22.49
CA ALA A 211 -16.39 -7.53 -22.85
C ALA A 211 -15.83 -7.38 -24.29
N TYR A 212 -16.35 -6.39 -25.01
CA TYR A 212 -16.01 -6.16 -26.41
C TYR A 212 -14.56 -5.70 -26.63
N CYS A 213 -13.99 -5.00 -25.66
CA CYS A 213 -12.64 -4.41 -25.76
C CYS A 213 -11.79 -4.73 -24.53
N SER A 214 -10.48 -4.57 -24.66
CA SER A 214 -9.52 -4.78 -23.58
C SER A 214 -9.83 -3.96 -22.34
N TYR A 215 -10.27 -2.70 -22.51
CA TYR A 215 -10.67 -1.84 -21.39
C TYR A 215 -11.76 -2.50 -20.54
N GLY A 216 -12.86 -2.96 -21.16
CA GLY A 216 -13.93 -3.63 -20.42
C GLY A 216 -13.51 -4.99 -19.85
N ALA A 217 -12.63 -5.71 -20.54
CA ALA A 217 -12.14 -7.01 -20.08
C ALA A 217 -11.23 -6.88 -18.83
N PHE A 218 -10.45 -5.82 -18.73
CA PHE A 218 -9.52 -5.59 -17.60
C PHE A 218 -10.08 -4.67 -16.52
N GLY A 219 -11.21 -3.98 -16.76
CA GLY A 219 -11.78 -3.01 -15.82
C GLY A 219 -12.17 -3.60 -14.47
N SER A 220 -12.50 -4.89 -14.38
CA SER A 220 -12.75 -5.59 -13.10
C SER A 220 -11.49 -6.08 -12.39
N GLY A 221 -10.31 -5.89 -12.99
CA GLY A 221 -9.04 -6.39 -12.47
C GLY A 221 -8.70 -6.01 -11.03
N PRO A 222 -8.94 -4.77 -10.58
CA PRO A 222 -8.75 -4.39 -9.17
C PRO A 222 -9.55 -5.26 -8.21
N VAL A 223 -10.80 -5.60 -8.55
CA VAL A 223 -11.64 -6.49 -7.74
C VAL A 223 -11.09 -7.91 -7.75
N ALA A 224 -10.74 -8.44 -8.92
CA ALA A 224 -10.12 -9.76 -9.03
C ALA A 224 -8.80 -9.85 -8.23
N ALA A 225 -8.00 -8.78 -8.24
CA ALA A 225 -6.75 -8.70 -7.49
C ALA A 225 -6.98 -8.75 -5.97
N ILE A 226 -7.95 -8.01 -5.42
CA ILE A 226 -8.24 -8.06 -3.98
C ILE A 226 -8.84 -9.40 -3.57
N LEU A 227 -9.69 -10.01 -4.39
CA LEU A 227 -10.23 -11.34 -4.12
C LEU A 227 -9.14 -12.41 -4.09
N LYS A 228 -8.11 -12.26 -4.90
CA LYS A 228 -6.97 -13.18 -4.96
C LYS A 228 -5.97 -12.99 -3.83
N HIS A 229 -5.58 -11.74 -3.55
CA HIS A 229 -4.43 -11.43 -2.70
C HIS A 229 -4.81 -10.90 -1.32
N PHE A 230 -6.01 -10.36 -1.16
CA PHE A 230 -6.51 -9.78 0.10
C PHE A 230 -7.85 -10.39 0.53
N ARG A 231 -8.06 -11.66 0.13
CA ARG A 231 -9.34 -12.37 0.39
C ARG A 231 -9.73 -12.34 1.86
N ALA A 232 -8.80 -12.59 2.77
CA ALA A 232 -9.06 -12.57 4.21
C ALA A 232 -9.59 -11.21 4.70
N GLU A 233 -9.10 -10.11 4.11
CA GLU A 233 -9.59 -8.76 4.43
C GLU A 233 -11.03 -8.56 3.92
N VAL A 234 -11.34 -9.02 2.71
CA VAL A 234 -12.70 -8.96 2.16
C VAL A 234 -13.67 -9.80 3.00
N GLU A 235 -13.27 -11.01 3.38
CA GLU A 235 -14.06 -11.92 4.25
C GLU A 235 -14.29 -11.31 5.64
N ALA A 236 -13.31 -10.63 6.24
CA ALA A 236 -13.48 -9.93 7.51
C ALA A 236 -14.56 -8.84 7.43
N HIS A 237 -14.59 -8.08 6.32
CA HIS A 237 -15.64 -7.09 6.10
C HIS A 237 -17.03 -7.72 5.95
N ILE A 238 -17.12 -8.87 5.26
CA ILE A 238 -18.39 -9.54 4.99
C ILE A 238 -18.90 -10.31 6.22
N ALA A 239 -18.06 -11.21 6.78
CA ALA A 239 -18.49 -12.14 7.82
C ALA A 239 -18.49 -11.52 9.22
N GLN A 240 -17.44 -10.74 9.53
CA GLN A 240 -17.24 -10.18 10.88
C GLN A 240 -17.75 -8.74 11.00
N LYS A 241 -18.07 -8.09 9.89
CA LYS A 241 -18.42 -6.65 9.83
C LYS A 241 -17.33 -5.77 10.47
N ILE A 242 -16.07 -6.16 10.24
CA ILE A 242 -14.87 -5.49 10.75
C ILE A 242 -14.03 -5.02 9.58
N CYS A 243 -13.55 -3.78 9.63
CA CYS A 243 -12.47 -3.31 8.78
C CYS A 243 -11.14 -3.49 9.52
N PRO A 244 -10.25 -4.42 9.10
CA PRO A 244 -8.99 -4.66 9.81
C PRO A 244 -8.12 -3.41 9.92
N THR A 245 -8.15 -2.53 8.94
CA THR A 245 -7.38 -1.28 8.93
C THR A 245 -8.11 -0.08 9.55
N GLY A 246 -9.41 -0.21 9.84
CA GLY A 246 -10.23 0.89 10.35
C GLY A 246 -10.55 1.98 9.32
N GLY A 247 -10.28 1.74 8.03
CA GLY A 247 -10.55 2.70 6.94
C GLY A 247 -12.02 2.81 6.51
N CYS A 248 -12.92 1.98 7.06
CA CYS A 248 -14.35 1.99 6.76
C CYS A 248 -15.12 2.54 7.95
N GLU A 249 -15.70 3.74 7.81
CA GLU A 249 -16.38 4.45 8.92
C GLU A 249 -17.55 3.68 9.54
N LYS A 250 -18.29 2.89 8.73
CA LYS A 250 -19.48 2.16 9.15
C LYS A 250 -19.17 0.78 9.74
N LEU A 251 -17.93 0.34 9.70
CA LEU A 251 -17.51 -0.95 10.24
C LEU A 251 -16.72 -0.77 11.53
N LYS A 252 -16.77 -1.78 12.39
CA LYS A 252 -15.91 -1.82 13.57
C LYS A 252 -14.43 -1.86 13.14
N LYS A 253 -13.57 -1.20 13.87
CA LYS A 253 -12.13 -1.30 13.68
C LYS A 253 -11.65 -2.66 14.21
N GLY A 254 -10.78 -3.35 13.45
CA GLY A 254 -10.15 -4.58 13.92
C GLY A 254 -9.22 -4.31 15.11
N GLU A 255 -9.22 -5.20 16.09
CA GLU A 255 -8.26 -5.15 17.19
C GLU A 255 -6.90 -5.62 16.63
N GLY A 256 -5.87 -4.76 16.68
CA GLY A 256 -4.50 -5.13 16.31
C GLY A 256 -3.96 -4.52 15.01
N ALA A 257 -4.55 -3.46 14.49
CA ALA A 257 -3.96 -2.68 13.38
C ALA A 257 -3.05 -1.55 13.90
#